data_9783c4ca75a9d543fb2c36108d114da6
#
_entry.id   9783c4ca75a9d543fb2c36108d114da6
#
_cell.length_a   1.000
_cell.length_b   1.000
_cell.length_c   1.000
_cell.angle_alpha   90.00
_cell.angle_beta   90.00
_cell.angle_gamma   90.00
#
_symmetry.space_group_name_H-M   'P 1'
#
loop_
_entity.id
_entity.type
_entity.pdbx_description
1 polymer ?
#
loop_
_entity_poly.entity_id
_entity_poly.type
_entity_poly.pdbx_seq_one_letter_code
_entity_poly.pdbx_strand_id
1 'polypeptide(L)'
;MMACKGEIWLVNLNPSKKPNEMSKVRLVVVFQNNELNHSDYPTTIIIPLSISLVDDTEPLRMRITKRENLEKDSDIVVTQIRAIDNDRFMQKSASLSLKEMEKLKQLLNEVVS
;
A
#
# COMPACT_ATOMS: atom_id res chain seq x y z
N MET A 1 5.67 1.75 15.18
CA MET A 1 4.74 2.40 14.24
C MET A 1 3.33 1.88 14.49
N MET A 2 2.32 2.72 14.24
CA MET A 2 0.92 2.38 14.57
C MET A 2 0.08 1.94 13.37
N ALA A 3 0.66 1.78 12.19
CA ALA A 3 -0.07 1.27 11.03
C ALA A 3 -0.41 -0.21 11.20
N CYS A 4 -1.60 -0.59 10.75
CA CYS A 4 -2.08 -1.96 10.84
C CYS A 4 -2.25 -2.57 9.46
N LYS A 5 -2.09 -3.88 9.39
CA LYS A 5 -2.29 -4.65 8.16
C LYS A 5 -3.69 -4.36 7.57
N GLY A 6 -3.73 -4.08 6.29
CA GLY A 6 -4.95 -3.75 5.55
C GLY A 6 -5.28 -2.27 5.51
N GLU A 7 -4.58 -1.45 6.26
CA GLU A 7 -4.78 0.01 6.19
C GLU A 7 -4.13 0.58 4.94
N ILE A 8 -4.75 1.62 4.40
CA ILE A 8 -4.21 2.39 3.27
C ILE A 8 -3.65 3.69 3.83
N TRP A 9 -2.37 3.92 3.55
CA TRP A 9 -1.64 5.08 4.06
C TRP A 9 -1.02 5.89 2.94
N LEU A 10 -0.98 7.20 3.15
CA LEU A 10 -0.19 8.10 2.33
C LEU A 10 1.25 8.02 2.82
N VAL A 11 2.18 7.79 1.90
CA VAL A 11 3.61 7.66 2.21
C VAL A 11 4.44 8.50 1.26
N ASN A 12 5.61 8.93 1.70
CA ASN A 12 6.58 9.64 0.87
C ASN A 12 7.68 8.64 0.47
N LEU A 13 7.62 8.14 -0.76
CA LEU A 13 8.55 7.12 -1.25
C LEU A 13 9.92 7.70 -1.63
N ASN A 14 9.99 9.01 -1.76
CA ASN A 14 11.23 9.69 -2.12
C ASN A 14 11.35 10.97 -1.29
N PRO A 15 11.66 10.86 0.02
CA PRO A 15 11.83 12.03 0.86
C PRO A 15 13.05 12.80 0.36
N SER A 16 12.81 13.87 -0.38
CA SER A 16 13.86 14.67 -0.95
C SER A 16 14.70 15.32 0.14
N LYS A 17 16.00 15.15 0.04
CA LYS A 17 16.98 15.84 0.89
C LYS A 17 17.46 17.14 0.25
N LYS A 18 17.11 17.35 -1.02
CA LYS A 18 17.48 18.54 -1.78
C LYS A 18 16.25 19.42 -1.95
N PRO A 19 16.38 20.74 -1.73
CA PRO A 19 15.21 21.64 -1.79
C PRO A 19 14.48 21.63 -3.13
N ASN A 20 15.14 21.23 -4.20
CA ASN A 20 14.60 21.29 -5.57
C ASN A 20 14.03 19.95 -6.06
N GLU A 21 14.11 18.89 -5.26
CA GLU A 21 13.53 17.61 -5.67
C GLU A 21 12.10 17.49 -5.19
N MET A 22 11.25 16.98 -6.06
CA MET A 22 9.86 16.71 -5.71
C MET A 22 9.76 15.44 -4.88
N SER A 23 9.00 15.51 -3.80
CA SER A 23 8.64 14.33 -3.02
C SER A 23 7.72 13.45 -3.84
N LYS A 24 7.92 12.13 -3.76
CA LYS A 24 7.07 11.16 -4.42
C LYS A 24 6.08 10.59 -3.41
N VAL A 25 4.92 11.24 -3.31
CA VAL A 25 3.87 10.84 -2.37
C VAL A 25 2.93 9.86 -3.07
N ARG A 26 2.65 8.73 -2.43
CA ARG A 26 1.75 7.69 -2.96
C ARG A 26 0.92 7.08 -1.84
N LEU A 27 -0.23 6.52 -2.24
CA LEU A 27 -1.05 5.68 -1.37
C LEU A 27 -0.56 4.24 -1.47
N VAL A 28 -0.49 3.56 -0.34
CA VAL A 28 -0.05 2.17 -0.24
C VAL A 28 -0.94 1.39 0.72
N VAL A 29 -1.04 0.07 0.51
CA VAL A 29 -1.67 -0.84 1.46
C VAL A 29 -0.59 -1.45 2.34
N VAL A 30 -0.80 -1.43 3.65
CA VAL A 30 0.07 -2.14 4.60
C VAL A 30 -0.24 -3.63 4.51
N PHE A 31 0.74 -4.41 4.09
CA PHE A 31 0.58 -5.86 3.92
C PHE A 31 1.27 -6.68 4.99
N GLN A 32 2.22 -6.11 5.71
CA GLN A 32 2.97 -6.76 6.77
C GLN A 32 2.09 -7.06 7.97
N ASN A 33 2.32 -8.22 8.64
CA ASN A 33 1.51 -8.61 9.80
C ASN A 33 1.69 -7.65 10.98
N ASN A 34 0.68 -7.61 11.86
CA ASN A 34 0.62 -6.63 12.95
C ASN A 34 1.66 -6.91 14.06
N GLU A 35 2.10 -8.13 14.24
CA GLU A 35 3.15 -8.41 15.21
C GLU A 35 4.43 -7.64 14.87
N LEU A 36 4.81 -7.63 13.60
CA LEU A 36 5.94 -6.84 13.14
C LEU A 36 5.64 -5.35 13.15
N ASN A 37 4.43 -4.95 12.70
CA ASN A 37 4.02 -3.55 12.64
C ASN A 37 4.07 -2.87 14.00
N HIS A 38 3.73 -3.60 15.05
CA HIS A 38 3.63 -3.05 16.41
C HIS A 38 4.87 -3.35 17.25
N SER A 39 5.95 -3.79 16.61
CA SER A 39 7.27 -3.98 17.22
C SER A 39 8.18 -2.82 16.82
N ASP A 40 9.44 -2.92 17.20
CA ASP A 40 10.46 -1.94 16.80
C ASP A 40 11.07 -2.22 15.42
N TYR A 41 10.43 -3.07 14.63
CA TYR A 41 10.94 -3.41 13.30
C TYR A 41 10.95 -2.17 12.40
N PRO A 42 12.09 -1.85 11.75
CA PRO A 42 12.27 -0.52 11.12
C PRO A 42 11.58 -0.33 9.77
N THR A 43 11.14 -1.42 9.13
CA THR A 43 10.50 -1.35 7.80
C THR A 43 9.14 -2.02 7.81
N THR A 44 8.33 -1.66 6.81
CA THR A 44 7.00 -2.24 6.63
C THR A 44 6.81 -2.66 5.18
N ILE A 45 6.31 -3.87 4.96
CA ILE A 45 5.97 -4.38 3.63
C ILE A 45 4.66 -3.74 3.20
N ILE A 46 4.69 -3.09 2.04
CA ILE A 46 3.54 -2.38 1.47
C ILE A 46 3.33 -2.77 0.01
N ILE A 47 2.13 -2.48 -0.50
CA ILE A 47 1.82 -2.62 -1.92
C ILE A 47 1.24 -1.29 -2.40
N PRO A 48 1.84 -0.64 -3.41
CA PRO A 48 1.39 0.67 -3.88
C PRO A 48 0.04 0.60 -4.62
N LEU A 49 -0.70 1.72 -4.55
CA LEU A 49 -1.90 1.94 -5.34
C LEU A 49 -1.58 2.85 -6.52
N SER A 50 -2.41 2.74 -7.57
CA SER A 50 -2.39 3.63 -8.73
C SER A 50 -3.80 4.11 -9.01
N ILE A 51 -3.97 5.40 -9.30
CA ILE A 51 -5.25 5.95 -9.77
C ILE A 51 -5.41 5.80 -11.29
N SER A 52 -4.36 5.38 -11.97
CA SER A 52 -4.40 5.06 -13.40
C SER A 52 -4.91 3.63 -13.53
N LEU A 53 -6.21 3.48 -13.82
CA LEU A 53 -6.88 2.19 -13.82
C LEU A 53 -6.61 1.40 -15.08
N VAL A 54 -6.35 0.10 -14.91
CA VAL A 54 -6.18 -0.83 -16.04
C VAL A 54 -7.05 -2.04 -15.78
N ASP A 55 -8.03 -2.28 -16.65
CA ASP A 55 -8.99 -3.37 -16.48
C ASP A 55 -8.39 -4.72 -16.87
N ASP A 56 -8.99 -5.78 -16.33
CA ASP A 56 -8.69 -7.18 -16.70
C ASP A 56 -7.22 -7.56 -16.51
N THR A 57 -6.62 -7.11 -15.40
CA THR A 57 -5.19 -7.32 -15.12
C THR A 57 -4.90 -8.22 -13.93
N GLU A 58 -5.92 -8.80 -13.28
CA GLU A 58 -5.64 -9.76 -12.21
C GLU A 58 -4.85 -10.96 -12.74
N PRO A 59 -3.87 -11.46 -12.02
CA PRO A 59 -3.49 -11.15 -10.63
C PRO A 59 -2.51 -9.98 -10.48
N LEU A 60 -2.14 -9.29 -11.54
CA LEU A 60 -1.12 -8.24 -11.50
C LEU A 60 -1.59 -7.00 -10.76
N ARG A 61 -2.89 -6.72 -10.83
CA ARG A 61 -3.55 -5.60 -10.16
C ARG A 61 -4.86 -6.04 -9.55
N MET A 62 -5.27 -5.36 -8.47
CA MET A 62 -6.57 -5.57 -7.84
C MET A 62 -7.29 -4.24 -7.71
N ARG A 63 -8.47 -4.14 -8.33
CA ARG A 63 -9.31 -2.96 -8.27
C ARG A 63 -9.99 -2.82 -6.90
N ILE A 64 -9.92 -1.63 -6.32
CA ILE A 64 -10.70 -1.27 -5.13
C ILE A 64 -11.48 0.01 -5.40
N THR A 65 -12.63 0.14 -4.72
CA THR A 65 -13.48 1.33 -4.84
C THR A 65 -13.08 2.39 -3.81
N LYS A 66 -13.38 3.64 -4.13
CA LYS A 66 -13.19 4.75 -3.20
C LYS A 66 -13.96 4.51 -1.90
N ARG A 67 -13.41 4.98 -0.80
CA ARG A 67 -13.96 4.83 0.55
C ARG A 67 -13.23 5.75 1.51
N GLU A 68 -13.89 6.18 2.57
CA GLU A 68 -13.27 7.02 3.59
C GLU A 68 -12.53 8.20 2.94
N ASN A 69 -11.23 8.34 3.20
CA ASN A 69 -10.40 9.39 2.62
C ASN A 69 -9.68 8.95 1.33
N LEU A 70 -9.99 7.78 0.82
CA LEU A 70 -9.57 7.36 -0.51
C LEU A 70 -10.57 7.93 -1.52
N GLU A 71 -10.21 9.02 -2.19
CA GLU A 71 -11.14 9.81 -2.99
C GLU A 71 -11.47 9.21 -4.34
N LYS A 72 -10.63 8.32 -4.84
CA LYS A 72 -10.78 7.72 -6.19
C LYS A 72 -10.65 6.22 -6.13
N ASP A 73 -11.40 5.53 -7.02
CA ASP A 73 -11.17 4.12 -7.28
C ASP A 73 -9.70 3.95 -7.69
N SER A 74 -9.10 2.87 -7.27
CA SER A 74 -7.66 2.65 -7.43
C SER A 74 -7.37 1.20 -7.75
N ASP A 75 -6.22 0.97 -8.37
CA ASP A 75 -5.66 -0.37 -8.54
C ASP A 75 -4.55 -0.59 -7.54
N ILE A 76 -4.60 -1.68 -6.80
CA ILE A 76 -3.48 -2.15 -6.00
C ILE A 76 -2.53 -2.84 -6.98
N VAL A 77 -1.30 -2.34 -7.12
CA VAL A 77 -0.33 -2.88 -8.09
C VAL A 77 0.45 -3.99 -7.43
N VAL A 78 -0.10 -5.20 -7.45
CA VAL A 78 0.38 -6.37 -6.70
C VAL A 78 1.86 -6.66 -6.96
N THR A 79 2.31 -6.50 -8.19
CA THR A 79 3.69 -6.78 -8.60
C THR A 79 4.71 -5.82 -8.01
N GLN A 80 4.28 -4.70 -7.43
CA GLN A 80 5.17 -3.68 -6.86
C GLN A 80 5.33 -3.78 -5.35
N ILE A 81 4.99 -4.93 -4.77
CA ILE A 81 5.19 -5.17 -3.33
C ILE A 81 6.65 -4.89 -2.96
N ARG A 82 6.85 -4.16 -1.85
CA ARG A 82 8.18 -3.79 -1.37
C ARG A 82 8.14 -3.41 0.11
N ALA A 83 9.32 -3.36 0.73
CA ALA A 83 9.48 -2.83 2.08
C ALA A 83 9.91 -1.36 2.00
N ILE A 84 9.38 -0.54 2.91
CA ILE A 84 9.77 0.87 3.05
C ILE A 84 10.06 1.18 4.51
N ASP A 85 10.86 2.21 4.75
CA ASP A 85 11.14 2.69 6.11
C ASP A 85 9.88 3.24 6.76
N ASN A 86 9.71 2.96 8.05
CA ASN A 86 8.54 3.42 8.81
C ASN A 86 8.41 4.94 8.84
N ASP A 87 9.50 5.67 8.78
CA ASP A 87 9.48 7.15 8.77
C ASP A 87 8.85 7.72 7.51
N ARG A 88 8.60 6.91 6.49
CA ARG A 88 7.96 7.37 5.26
C ARG A 88 6.45 7.50 5.37
N PHE A 89 5.84 6.94 6.40
CA PHE A 89 4.40 7.00 6.60
C PHE A 89 3.96 8.38 7.07
N MET A 90 2.93 8.91 6.40
CA MET A 90 2.44 10.27 6.65
C MET A 90 1.06 10.28 7.32
N GLN A 91 0.08 9.65 6.69
CA GLN A 91 -1.31 9.75 7.13
C GLN A 91 -2.11 8.54 6.67
N LYS A 92 -2.93 8.01 7.58
CA LYS A 92 -3.90 6.97 7.24
C LYS A 92 -5.01 7.57 6.38
N SER A 93 -5.39 6.86 5.33
CA SER A 93 -6.41 7.29 4.38
C SER A 93 -7.69 6.45 4.47
N ALA A 94 -7.56 5.13 4.52
CA ALA A 94 -8.69 4.21 4.45
C ALA A 94 -8.26 2.82 4.90
N SER A 95 -9.16 1.84 4.72
CA SER A 95 -8.84 0.44 5.04
C SER A 95 -9.47 -0.49 4.02
N LEU A 96 -8.84 -1.65 3.82
CA LEU A 96 -9.43 -2.76 3.10
C LEU A 96 -10.29 -3.61 4.04
N SER A 97 -11.34 -4.23 3.50
CA SER A 97 -12.10 -5.23 4.22
C SER A 97 -11.28 -6.53 4.36
N LEU A 98 -11.73 -7.42 5.26
CA LEU A 98 -11.10 -8.73 5.39
C LEU A 98 -11.17 -9.53 4.11
N LYS A 99 -12.30 -9.47 3.38
CA LYS A 99 -12.44 -10.14 2.09
C LYS A 99 -11.46 -9.60 1.06
N GLU A 100 -11.28 -8.29 1.02
CA GLU A 100 -10.32 -7.67 0.12
C GLU A 100 -8.90 -8.08 0.46
N MET A 101 -8.56 -8.17 1.74
CA MET A 101 -7.24 -8.63 2.17
C MET A 101 -7.00 -10.10 1.80
N GLU A 102 -8.00 -10.95 1.94
CA GLU A 102 -7.91 -12.35 1.52
C GLU A 102 -7.67 -12.46 0.01
N LYS A 103 -8.42 -11.69 -0.78
CA LYS A 103 -8.24 -11.66 -2.23
C LYS A 103 -6.85 -11.16 -2.61
N LEU A 104 -6.38 -10.10 -1.96
CA LEU A 104 -5.06 -9.54 -2.22
C LEU A 104 -3.96 -10.56 -1.96
N LYS A 105 -4.06 -11.27 -0.84
CA LYS A 105 -3.12 -12.34 -0.50
C LYS A 105 -3.13 -13.45 -1.55
N GLN A 106 -4.30 -13.84 -2.01
CA GLN A 106 -4.46 -14.85 -3.06
C GLN A 106 -3.81 -14.42 -4.37
N LEU A 107 -4.05 -13.18 -4.80
CA LEU A 107 -3.45 -12.63 -6.01
C LEU A 107 -1.92 -12.55 -5.90
N LEU A 108 -1.42 -12.13 -4.74
CA LEU A 108 0.02 -12.10 -4.50
C LEU A 108 0.63 -13.51 -4.61
N ASN A 109 -0.03 -14.51 -4.04
CA ASN A 109 0.43 -15.90 -4.15
C ASN A 109 0.51 -16.35 -5.61
N GLU A 110 -0.44 -15.95 -6.44
CA GLU A 110 -0.41 -16.26 -7.88
C GLU A 110 0.77 -15.60 -8.57
N VAL A 111 1.12 -14.39 -8.17
CA VAL A 111 2.23 -13.64 -8.77
C VAL A 111 3.59 -14.25 -8.39
N VAL A 112 3.73 -14.76 -7.19
CA VAL A 112 5.03 -15.21 -6.65
C VAL A 112 5.22 -16.73 -6.62
N SER A 113 4.19 -17.49 -6.92
CA SER A 113 4.28 -18.96 -6.89
C SER A 113 4.88 -19.55 -8.16
#